data_ea02f84b38b07116b83c07e0301247b1
#
_entry.id   ea02f84b38b07116b83c07e0301247b1
#
_cell.length_a   1.000
_cell.length_b   1.000
_cell.length_c   1.000
_cell.angle_alpha   90.00
_cell.angle_beta   90.00
_cell.angle_gamma   90.00
#
_symmetry.space_group_name_H-M   'P 1'
#
loop_
_entity.id
_entity.type
_entity.pdbx_description
1 polymer ?
#
loop_
_entity_poly.entity_id
_entity_poly.type
_entity_poly.pdbx_seq_one_letter_code
_entity_poly.pdbx_strand_id
1 'polypeptide(L)'
;CVSFTAQEGVVCMLTDQMSWTPDRRFWETIKSRALEGTARVTVYGVSLETTAHIVSGNFVSISVSPDRVAAPVFFQHMPLPFAFAARHPELSQWRLGDIASYAPPPVVMENLPVCGNCHGFSPDGKLFGMDMDINGDKGAYLLSDLEKTLTISPEKFVTWNDFPDARPNESMGLFSQISPDKNTVISTVKETSFFTMIPDIDYSQFFFPIKGQIAGYDRRQKRFFYLKGADHPGYVQTCPAWHPDGRTIVFSRAKHDPRLIDTIGDRGYIAIDP
;
A
#
# COMPACT_ATOMS: atom_id res chain seq x y z
N CYS A 1 28.52 15.39 -5.20
CA CYS A 1 28.78 15.88 -3.83
C CYS A 1 27.46 16.08 -3.10
N VAL A 2 27.37 15.58 -1.89
CA VAL A 2 26.20 15.76 -1.02
C VAL A 2 26.62 16.59 0.17
N SER A 3 25.86 17.64 0.46
CA SER A 3 26.13 18.56 1.58
C SER A 3 24.90 18.57 2.50
N PHE A 4 25.15 18.54 3.82
CA PHE A 4 24.13 18.69 4.85
C PHE A 4 24.43 19.96 5.65
N THR A 5 23.46 20.84 5.73
CA THR A 5 23.56 22.11 6.48
C THR A 5 22.48 22.10 7.57
N ALA A 6 22.88 22.23 8.81
CA ALA A 6 22.04 22.45 9.98
C ALA A 6 22.56 23.59 10.79
N GLN A 7 21.89 24.02 11.88
CA GLN A 7 22.27 25.17 12.70
C GLN A 7 23.74 25.16 13.18
N GLU A 8 24.33 23.98 13.35
CA GLU A 8 25.67 23.80 13.91
C GLU A 8 26.76 23.40 12.89
N GLY A 9 26.55 23.62 11.60
CA GLY A 9 27.58 23.41 10.61
C GLY A 9 27.17 22.61 9.38
N VAL A 10 28.14 22.42 8.50
CA VAL A 10 27.99 21.74 7.22
C VAL A 10 28.79 20.44 7.25
N VAL A 11 28.19 19.35 6.82
CA VAL A 11 28.90 18.09 6.57
C VAL A 11 28.78 17.78 5.08
N CYS A 12 29.90 17.49 4.43
CA CYS A 12 29.98 17.22 3.01
C CYS A 12 30.51 15.81 2.76
N MET A 13 29.96 15.16 1.74
CA MET A 13 30.42 13.87 1.23
C MET A 13 30.60 13.95 -0.28
N LEU A 14 31.73 13.47 -0.78
CA LEU A 14 31.98 13.32 -2.21
C LEU A 14 31.79 11.84 -2.59
N THR A 15 31.03 11.58 -3.65
CA THR A 15 30.80 10.24 -4.19
C THR A 15 30.81 10.28 -5.71
N ASP A 16 31.23 9.21 -6.34
CA ASP A 16 31.13 8.94 -7.77
C ASP A 16 29.92 8.06 -8.15
N GLN A 17 29.15 7.65 -7.12
CA GLN A 17 27.98 6.82 -7.30
C GLN A 17 26.73 7.66 -7.57
N MET A 18 25.79 7.09 -8.36
CA MET A 18 24.49 7.71 -8.63
C MET A 18 23.54 7.67 -7.42
N SER A 19 23.84 6.84 -6.44
CA SER A 19 23.12 6.76 -5.16
C SER A 19 24.08 6.75 -4.01
N TRP A 20 23.67 7.32 -2.88
CA TRP A 20 24.45 7.34 -1.66
C TRP A 20 23.53 7.22 -0.45
N THR A 21 23.91 6.35 0.48
CA THR A 21 23.22 6.17 1.77
C THR A 21 24.20 6.53 2.88
N PRO A 22 23.83 7.41 3.82
CA PRO A 22 24.67 7.75 4.96
C PRO A 22 24.93 6.51 5.84
N ASP A 23 26.14 6.35 6.31
CA ASP A 23 26.43 5.38 7.36
C ASP A 23 25.72 5.76 8.66
N ARG A 24 25.68 4.82 9.62
CA ARG A 24 24.99 5.00 10.89
C ARG A 24 25.47 6.26 11.64
N ARG A 25 26.79 6.43 11.76
CA ARG A 25 27.37 7.54 12.53
C ARG A 25 27.01 8.88 11.90
N PHE A 26 27.11 8.95 10.59
CA PHE A 26 26.78 10.16 9.84
C PHE A 26 25.27 10.49 9.97
N TRP A 27 24.42 9.49 9.82
CA TRP A 27 22.96 9.67 9.94
C TRP A 27 22.52 10.08 11.36
N GLU A 28 23.11 9.48 12.40
CA GLU A 28 22.84 9.89 13.80
C GLU A 28 23.26 11.35 14.05
N THR A 29 24.38 11.79 13.44
CA THR A 29 24.80 13.19 13.52
C THR A 29 23.80 14.14 12.85
N ILE A 30 23.28 13.78 11.67
CA ILE A 30 22.24 14.55 10.98
C ILE A 30 20.98 14.63 11.83
N LYS A 31 20.50 13.50 12.33
CA LYS A 31 19.29 13.42 13.16
C LYS A 31 19.41 14.31 14.40
N SER A 32 20.50 14.20 15.13
CA SER A 32 20.70 15.00 16.35
C SER A 32 20.68 16.50 16.08
N ARG A 33 21.18 16.94 14.94
CA ARG A 33 21.21 18.37 14.53
C ARG A 33 19.90 18.86 13.93
N ALA A 34 19.02 17.96 13.51
CA ALA A 34 17.72 18.28 12.89
C ALA A 34 16.53 18.15 13.86
N LEU A 35 16.76 17.79 15.12
CA LEU A 35 15.72 17.65 16.14
C LEU A 35 15.00 18.95 16.48
N GLU A 36 15.73 20.06 16.56
CA GLU A 36 15.19 21.36 16.94
C GLU A 36 15.00 22.31 15.74
N GLY A 37 15.09 21.78 14.53
CA GLY A 37 15.01 22.61 13.33
C GLY A 37 14.94 21.82 12.04
N THR A 38 15.36 22.48 10.96
CA THR A 38 15.38 21.90 9.63
C THR A 38 16.83 21.78 9.15
N ALA A 39 17.23 20.58 8.76
CA ALA A 39 18.47 20.37 8.02
C ALA A 39 18.21 20.45 6.52
N ARG A 40 19.14 21.04 5.77
CA ARG A 40 19.10 21.07 4.31
C ARG A 40 20.08 20.04 3.76
N VAL A 41 19.58 19.14 2.95
CA VAL A 41 20.39 18.20 2.17
C VAL A 41 20.51 18.76 0.77
N THR A 42 21.71 19.07 0.33
CA THR A 42 21.96 19.58 -1.02
C THR A 42 22.83 18.60 -1.79
N VAL A 43 22.41 18.28 -2.99
CA VAL A 43 23.19 17.44 -3.92
C VAL A 43 23.73 18.33 -5.03
N TYR A 44 25.03 18.25 -5.24
CA TYR A 44 25.72 18.97 -6.29
C TYR A 44 26.33 17.98 -7.30
N GLY A 45 26.08 18.20 -8.58
CA GLY A 45 26.90 17.65 -9.64
C GLY A 45 28.18 18.49 -9.77
N VAL A 46 29.33 17.81 -9.73
CA VAL A 46 30.62 18.44 -9.92
C VAL A 46 31.33 17.81 -11.12
N SER A 47 31.99 18.63 -11.94
CA SER A 47 32.79 18.09 -13.05
C SER A 47 34.06 17.45 -12.52
N LEU A 48 34.40 16.25 -13.04
CA LEU A 48 35.67 15.58 -12.72
C LEU A 48 36.87 16.24 -13.41
N GLU A 49 36.62 16.96 -14.49
CA GLU A 49 37.69 17.68 -15.24
C GLU A 49 38.15 18.94 -14.52
N THR A 50 37.24 19.56 -13.76
CA THR A 50 37.52 20.74 -12.94
C THR A 50 36.77 20.65 -11.64
N THR A 51 37.35 20.07 -10.61
CA THR A 51 36.77 19.89 -9.27
C THR A 51 36.28 21.17 -8.60
N ALA A 52 36.52 22.31 -9.22
CA ALA A 52 36.12 23.61 -8.72
C ALA A 52 34.75 24.09 -9.23
N HIS A 53 34.10 23.39 -10.18
CA HIS A 53 32.87 23.87 -10.78
C HIS A 53 31.67 22.97 -10.46
N ILE A 54 30.67 23.57 -9.79
CA ILE A 54 29.35 22.98 -9.61
C ILE A 54 28.58 23.14 -10.93
N VAL A 55 28.18 22.02 -11.56
CA VAL A 55 27.48 22.03 -12.84
C VAL A 55 25.95 21.86 -12.65
N SER A 56 25.51 21.38 -11.50
CA SER A 56 24.10 21.26 -11.14
C SER A 56 23.94 21.22 -9.62
N GLY A 57 22.75 21.51 -9.14
CA GLY A 57 22.45 21.39 -7.71
C GLY A 57 20.96 21.41 -7.45
N ASN A 58 20.55 20.64 -6.46
CA ASN A 58 19.20 20.68 -5.93
C ASN A 58 19.24 20.34 -4.44
N PHE A 59 18.17 20.66 -3.71
CA PHE A 59 18.13 20.42 -2.28
C PHE A 59 16.75 19.95 -1.81
N VAL A 60 16.75 19.27 -0.66
CA VAL A 60 15.58 18.93 0.11
C VAL A 60 15.79 19.35 1.57
N SER A 61 14.72 19.79 2.20
CA SER A 61 14.73 20.10 3.63
C SER A 61 14.16 18.90 4.39
N ILE A 62 14.83 18.50 5.47
CA ILE A 62 14.42 17.43 6.36
C ILE A 62 14.32 17.96 7.80
N SER A 63 13.34 17.45 8.53
CA SER A 63 13.22 17.65 9.98
C SER A 63 13.06 16.27 10.65
N VAL A 64 13.46 16.18 11.90
CA VAL A 64 13.42 14.93 12.67
C VAL A 64 12.52 15.12 13.88
N SER A 65 11.52 14.25 14.03
CA SER A 65 10.70 14.21 15.23
C SER A 65 11.48 13.61 16.40
N PRO A 66 11.31 14.13 17.62
CA PRO A 66 11.83 13.48 18.83
C PRO A 66 11.07 12.20 19.20
N ASP A 67 9.94 11.93 18.55
CA ASP A 67 9.11 10.78 18.85
C ASP A 67 9.82 9.48 18.47
N ARG A 68 9.68 8.48 19.33
CA ARG A 68 10.21 7.16 19.05
C ARG A 68 9.33 6.44 18.04
N VAL A 69 9.96 5.94 16.99
CA VAL A 69 9.33 5.00 16.07
C VAL A 69 9.70 3.59 16.53
N ALA A 70 8.70 2.80 16.93
CA ALA A 70 8.89 1.47 17.52
C ALA A 70 8.10 0.36 16.81
N ALA A 71 7.47 0.65 15.68
CA ALA A 71 6.65 -0.32 14.95
C ALA A 71 7.41 -0.89 13.75
N PRO A 72 7.33 -2.22 13.51
CA PRO A 72 7.77 -2.79 12.25
C PRO A 72 6.87 -2.32 11.11
N VAL A 73 7.47 -2.22 9.91
CA VAL A 73 6.76 -1.90 8.68
C VAL A 73 6.76 -3.11 7.76
N PHE A 74 5.58 -3.56 7.39
CA PHE A 74 5.39 -4.57 6.36
C PHE A 74 4.95 -3.88 5.07
N PHE A 75 5.66 -4.11 3.98
CA PHE A 75 5.40 -3.42 2.71
C PHE A 75 5.73 -4.29 1.51
N GLN A 76 5.03 -4.00 0.42
CA GLN A 76 5.35 -4.58 -0.87
C GLN A 76 6.48 -3.78 -1.53
N HIS A 77 7.48 -4.50 -2.01
CA HIS A 77 8.58 -3.98 -2.82
C HIS A 77 8.44 -4.53 -4.24
N MET A 78 8.18 -3.66 -5.19
CA MET A 78 8.01 -4.02 -6.60
C MET A 78 8.75 -3.03 -7.51
N PRO A 79 9.17 -3.43 -8.71
CA PRO A 79 9.73 -2.50 -9.68
C PRO A 79 8.65 -1.54 -10.20
N LEU A 80 9.05 -0.33 -10.57
CA LEU A 80 8.21 0.66 -11.22
C LEU A 80 8.61 0.82 -12.70
N PRO A 81 7.71 1.27 -13.57
CA PRO A 81 6.29 1.59 -13.34
C PRO A 81 5.43 0.35 -13.08
N PHE A 82 4.24 0.53 -12.53
CA PHE A 82 3.33 -0.58 -12.20
C PHE A 82 3.03 -1.50 -13.40
N ALA A 83 2.90 -0.96 -14.60
CA ALA A 83 2.70 -1.73 -15.82
C ALA A 83 3.83 -2.75 -16.11
N PHE A 84 5.06 -2.46 -15.66
CA PHE A 84 6.17 -3.42 -15.72
C PHE A 84 6.00 -4.49 -14.64
N ALA A 85 5.73 -4.11 -13.38
CA ALA A 85 5.53 -5.05 -12.28
C ALA A 85 4.36 -6.01 -12.54
N ALA A 86 3.27 -5.54 -13.15
CA ALA A 86 2.11 -6.35 -13.50
C ALA A 86 2.44 -7.46 -14.51
N ARG A 87 3.46 -7.27 -15.36
CA ARG A 87 3.96 -8.29 -16.30
C ARG A 87 5.05 -9.19 -15.71
N HIS A 88 5.60 -8.78 -14.55
CA HIS A 88 6.69 -9.45 -13.84
C HIS A 88 6.36 -9.63 -12.35
N PRO A 89 5.25 -10.32 -12.01
CA PRO A 89 4.82 -10.49 -10.63
C PRO A 89 5.86 -11.23 -9.77
N GLU A 90 6.72 -12.05 -10.38
CA GLU A 90 7.83 -12.75 -9.74
C GLU A 90 8.88 -11.81 -9.13
N LEU A 91 8.92 -10.54 -9.56
CA LEU A 91 9.82 -9.53 -9.01
C LEU A 91 9.23 -8.81 -7.79
N SER A 92 7.97 -9.06 -7.48
CA SER A 92 7.32 -8.49 -6.30
C SER A 92 7.66 -9.27 -5.04
N GLN A 93 8.05 -8.55 -4.00
CA GLN A 93 8.45 -9.11 -2.72
C GLN A 93 7.75 -8.36 -1.59
N TRP A 94 7.49 -9.03 -0.48
CA TRP A 94 7.06 -8.36 0.75
C TRP A 94 8.19 -8.39 1.75
N ARG A 95 8.40 -7.27 2.40
CA ARG A 95 9.46 -7.07 3.37
C ARG A 95 8.87 -6.67 4.71
N LEU A 96 9.47 -7.15 5.76
CA LEU A 96 9.14 -6.76 7.13
C LEU A 96 10.40 -6.21 7.79
N GLY A 97 10.38 -4.97 8.20
CA GLY A 97 11.53 -4.33 8.79
C GLY A 97 11.19 -3.40 9.94
N ASP A 98 12.16 -3.13 10.76
CA ASP A 98 12.12 -2.07 11.75
C ASP A 98 12.64 -0.79 11.10
N ILE A 99 11.85 0.28 11.14
CA ILE A 99 12.23 1.58 10.58
C ILE A 99 13.45 2.19 11.29
N ALA A 100 13.75 1.75 12.50
CA ALA A 100 14.94 2.14 13.24
C ALA A 100 16.19 1.31 12.86
N SER A 101 16.05 0.28 12.02
CA SER A 101 17.15 -0.58 11.60
C SER A 101 17.99 0.08 10.50
N TYR A 102 19.29 -0.12 10.58
CA TYR A 102 20.25 0.23 9.51
C TYR A 102 20.48 -0.93 8.52
N ALA A 103 19.97 -2.10 8.83
CA ALA A 103 19.99 -3.23 7.90
C ALA A 103 18.80 -3.14 6.94
N PRO A 104 18.96 -3.54 5.68
CA PRO A 104 17.85 -3.66 4.75
C PRO A 104 16.77 -4.59 5.32
N PRO A 105 15.49 -4.23 5.21
CA PRO A 105 14.40 -5.09 5.67
C PRO A 105 14.46 -6.46 4.97
N PRO A 106 14.43 -7.58 5.70
CA PRO A 106 14.44 -8.90 5.10
C PRO A 106 13.19 -9.15 4.26
N VAL A 107 13.35 -9.93 3.19
CA VAL A 107 12.23 -10.48 2.42
C VAL A 107 11.57 -11.56 3.28
N VAL A 108 10.28 -11.46 3.47
CA VAL A 108 9.47 -12.41 4.24
C VAL A 108 8.48 -13.18 3.38
N MET A 109 8.17 -12.66 2.19
CA MET A 109 7.31 -13.34 1.23
C MET A 109 7.70 -12.93 -0.20
N GLU A 110 7.83 -13.92 -1.06
CA GLU A 110 8.17 -13.76 -2.48
C GLU A 110 7.66 -14.95 -3.29
N ASN A 111 7.77 -14.87 -4.62
CA ASN A 111 7.39 -15.93 -5.55
C ASN A 111 5.94 -16.40 -5.36
N LEU A 112 5.04 -15.49 -5.04
CA LEU A 112 3.63 -15.82 -5.00
C LEU A 112 3.17 -16.25 -6.41
N PRO A 113 2.37 -17.31 -6.50
CA PRO A 113 1.87 -17.81 -7.80
C PRO A 113 0.83 -16.89 -8.41
N VAL A 114 0.37 -15.90 -7.64
CA VAL A 114 -0.69 -14.97 -7.99
C VAL A 114 -0.35 -13.56 -7.50
N CYS A 115 -1.01 -12.57 -8.05
CA CYS A 115 -0.90 -11.20 -7.58
C CYS A 115 -1.44 -11.11 -6.15
N GLY A 116 -0.62 -10.63 -5.22
CA GLY A 116 -1.02 -10.20 -3.89
C GLY A 116 -0.98 -8.68 -3.84
N ASN A 117 -2.01 -8.07 -3.26
CA ASN A 117 -2.20 -6.62 -3.30
C ASN A 117 -2.33 -6.02 -1.89
N CYS A 118 -3.47 -5.37 -1.64
CA CYS A 118 -3.72 -4.73 -0.36
C CYS A 118 -3.65 -5.73 0.78
N HIS A 119 -2.99 -5.35 1.84
CA HIS A 119 -2.80 -6.19 3.02
C HIS A 119 -3.07 -5.40 4.29
N GLY A 120 -3.37 -6.12 5.35
CA GLY A 120 -3.62 -5.52 6.65
C GLY A 120 -3.42 -6.51 7.79
N PHE A 121 -3.29 -5.97 8.97
CA PHE A 121 -3.17 -6.73 10.21
C PHE A 121 -4.26 -6.33 11.18
N SER A 122 -4.66 -7.26 12.05
CA SER A 122 -5.39 -6.88 13.25
C SER A 122 -4.52 -5.97 14.14
N PRO A 123 -5.12 -5.12 14.99
CA PRO A 123 -4.36 -4.20 15.85
C PRO A 123 -3.36 -4.89 16.79
N ASP A 124 -3.62 -6.13 17.16
CA ASP A 124 -2.69 -6.94 17.97
C ASP A 124 -1.62 -7.68 17.15
N GLY A 125 -1.60 -7.48 15.82
CA GLY A 125 -0.65 -8.11 14.90
C GLY A 125 -0.77 -9.62 14.78
N LYS A 126 -1.88 -10.24 15.21
CA LYS A 126 -2.04 -11.70 15.23
C LYS A 126 -2.83 -12.27 14.07
N LEU A 127 -3.57 -11.45 13.37
CA LEU A 127 -4.33 -11.84 12.18
C LEU A 127 -3.84 -11.02 10.99
N PHE A 128 -3.52 -11.70 9.92
CA PHE A 128 -3.10 -11.13 8.65
C PHE A 128 -4.16 -11.32 7.59
N GLY A 129 -4.37 -10.33 6.77
CA GLY A 129 -5.23 -10.38 5.60
C GLY A 129 -4.56 -9.79 4.37
N MET A 130 -4.86 -10.35 3.19
CA MET A 130 -4.32 -9.88 1.91
C MET A 130 -5.28 -10.20 0.77
N ASP A 131 -5.53 -9.20 -0.08
CA ASP A 131 -6.23 -9.41 -1.35
C ASP A 131 -5.34 -10.22 -2.30
N MET A 132 -5.88 -11.32 -2.87
CA MET A 132 -5.12 -12.19 -3.77
C MET A 132 -5.98 -12.59 -4.97
N ASP A 133 -5.41 -12.48 -6.17
CA ASP A 133 -6.05 -12.95 -7.41
C ASP A 133 -5.75 -14.45 -7.61
N ILE A 134 -6.52 -15.31 -6.96
CA ILE A 134 -6.28 -16.75 -6.99
C ILE A 134 -7.28 -17.46 -7.90
N ASN A 135 -6.80 -18.32 -8.82
CA ASN A 135 -7.62 -19.06 -9.79
C ASN A 135 -8.58 -18.18 -10.60
N GLY A 136 -8.20 -16.92 -10.87
CA GLY A 136 -9.04 -15.96 -11.58
C GLY A 136 -10.13 -15.31 -10.71
N ASP A 137 -10.17 -15.61 -9.43
CA ASP A 137 -11.05 -14.95 -8.46
C ASP A 137 -10.35 -13.71 -7.86
N LYS A 138 -10.71 -12.55 -8.36
CA LYS A 138 -10.15 -11.27 -7.89
C LYS A 138 -10.70 -10.84 -6.52
N GLY A 139 -11.81 -11.42 -6.09
CA GLY A 139 -12.41 -11.17 -4.79
C GLY A 139 -11.87 -12.06 -3.67
N ALA A 140 -10.87 -12.88 -3.95
CA ALA A 140 -10.29 -13.77 -2.94
C ALA A 140 -9.46 -12.96 -1.94
N TYR A 141 -9.71 -13.19 -0.67
CA TYR A 141 -9.03 -12.56 0.46
C TYR A 141 -8.44 -13.64 1.37
N LEU A 142 -7.12 -13.69 1.44
CA LEU A 142 -6.40 -14.52 2.41
C LEU A 142 -6.63 -13.97 3.81
N LEU A 143 -6.98 -14.84 4.74
CA LEU A 143 -7.20 -14.48 6.14
C LEU A 143 -6.60 -15.56 7.04
N SER A 144 -5.49 -15.27 7.67
CA SER A 144 -4.73 -16.24 8.44
C SER A 144 -4.19 -15.70 9.75
N ASP A 145 -4.28 -16.50 10.78
CA ASP A 145 -3.52 -16.22 12.00
C ASP A 145 -2.02 -16.16 11.68
N LEU A 146 -1.33 -15.21 12.30
CA LEU A 146 0.08 -14.98 12.05
C LEU A 146 0.92 -15.94 12.91
N GLU A 147 1.69 -16.77 12.24
CA GLU A 147 2.62 -17.72 12.82
C GLU A 147 4.04 -17.44 12.31
N LYS A 148 5.02 -18.13 12.88
CA LYS A 148 6.42 -18.03 12.43
C LYS A 148 6.59 -18.39 10.95
N THR A 149 5.76 -19.30 10.45
CA THR A 149 5.68 -19.68 9.05
C THR A 149 4.22 -19.71 8.64
N LEU A 150 3.84 -18.90 7.68
CA LEU A 150 2.50 -18.86 7.14
C LEU A 150 2.39 -19.84 5.98
N THR A 151 1.51 -20.82 6.09
CA THR A 151 1.12 -21.69 4.97
C THR A 151 -0.14 -21.16 4.33
N ILE A 152 -0.08 -20.88 3.04
CA ILE A 152 -1.25 -20.46 2.25
C ILE A 152 -1.96 -21.73 1.78
N SER A 153 -3.25 -21.87 2.15
CA SER A 153 -4.07 -23.04 1.82
C SER A 153 -5.51 -22.61 1.57
N PRO A 154 -6.28 -23.39 0.78
CA PRO A 154 -7.62 -22.98 0.33
C PRO A 154 -8.59 -22.59 1.44
N GLU A 155 -8.53 -23.25 2.58
CA GLU A 155 -9.41 -22.97 3.72
C GLU A 155 -9.17 -21.62 4.41
N LYS A 156 -8.08 -20.97 4.09
CA LYS A 156 -7.73 -19.63 4.60
C LYS A 156 -8.28 -18.51 3.73
N PHE A 157 -8.97 -18.85 2.64
CA PHE A 157 -9.55 -17.84 1.78
C PHE A 157 -11.04 -17.63 2.07
N VAL A 158 -11.43 -16.39 1.99
CA VAL A 158 -12.81 -15.92 1.87
C VAL A 158 -12.90 -15.23 0.52
N THR A 159 -13.92 -15.51 -0.27
CA THR A 159 -14.12 -14.75 -1.50
C THR A 159 -15.31 -13.81 -1.40
N TRP A 160 -15.10 -12.55 -1.76
CA TRP A 160 -16.18 -11.57 -1.83
C TRP A 160 -17.16 -11.84 -2.97
N ASN A 161 -16.81 -12.76 -3.88
CA ASN A 161 -17.73 -13.26 -4.92
C ASN A 161 -18.78 -14.25 -4.38
N ASP A 162 -18.58 -14.78 -3.16
CA ASP A 162 -19.62 -15.55 -2.45
C ASP A 162 -20.64 -14.66 -1.71
N PHE A 163 -20.49 -13.34 -1.82
CA PHE A 163 -21.47 -12.40 -1.25
C PHE A 163 -22.84 -12.62 -1.91
N PRO A 164 -23.94 -12.73 -1.14
CA PRO A 164 -25.27 -12.97 -1.69
C PRO A 164 -25.66 -11.96 -2.77
N ASP A 165 -26.27 -12.45 -3.84
CA ASP A 165 -26.70 -11.66 -5.00
C ASP A 165 -25.57 -10.99 -5.79
N ALA A 166 -24.30 -11.30 -5.51
CA ALA A 166 -23.20 -10.93 -6.38
C ALA A 166 -23.20 -11.79 -7.65
N ARG A 167 -22.92 -11.19 -8.80
CA ARG A 167 -22.66 -11.95 -10.03
C ARG A 167 -21.26 -12.57 -9.94
N PRO A 168 -21.02 -13.70 -10.64
CA PRO A 168 -19.68 -14.28 -10.67
C PRO A 168 -18.62 -13.25 -11.09
N ASN A 169 -17.55 -13.15 -10.33
CA ASN A 169 -16.45 -12.22 -10.53
C ASN A 169 -16.86 -10.72 -10.58
N GLU A 170 -17.97 -10.37 -9.95
CA GLU A 170 -18.41 -8.97 -9.83
C GLU A 170 -17.61 -8.21 -8.76
N SER A 171 -17.15 -8.91 -7.71
CA SER A 171 -16.46 -8.29 -6.59
C SER A 171 -14.95 -8.50 -6.68
N MET A 172 -14.20 -7.42 -6.58
CA MET A 172 -12.74 -7.45 -6.42
C MET A 172 -12.34 -7.47 -4.94
N GLY A 173 -13.23 -7.07 -4.04
CA GLY A 173 -12.97 -7.04 -2.61
C GLY A 173 -11.93 -6.01 -2.19
N LEU A 174 -11.88 -4.88 -2.88
CA LEU A 174 -10.85 -3.88 -2.68
C LEU A 174 -10.88 -3.25 -1.30
N PHE A 175 -9.69 -3.07 -0.73
CA PHE A 175 -9.47 -2.39 0.54
C PHE A 175 -10.12 -3.10 1.74
N SER A 176 -10.06 -4.42 1.76
CA SER A 176 -10.55 -5.22 2.89
C SER A 176 -9.89 -4.83 4.20
N GLN A 177 -10.68 -4.72 5.27
CA GLN A 177 -10.22 -4.28 6.58
C GLN A 177 -10.69 -5.23 7.69
N ILE A 178 -9.76 -5.67 8.51
CA ILE A 178 -10.03 -6.51 9.69
C ILE A 178 -10.50 -5.62 10.84
N SER A 179 -11.60 -6.01 11.49
CA SER A 179 -12.09 -5.31 12.68
C SER A 179 -11.11 -5.41 13.86
N PRO A 180 -11.09 -4.43 14.78
CA PRO A 180 -10.24 -4.46 15.97
C PRO A 180 -10.41 -5.72 16.84
N ASP A 181 -11.60 -6.29 16.89
CA ASP A 181 -11.89 -7.53 17.64
C ASP A 181 -11.62 -8.81 16.83
N LYS A 182 -11.16 -8.68 15.57
CA LYS A 182 -10.85 -9.77 14.63
C LYS A 182 -12.04 -10.64 14.19
N ASN A 183 -13.26 -10.29 14.55
CA ASN A 183 -14.43 -11.10 14.25
C ASN A 183 -15.06 -10.77 12.90
N THR A 184 -14.83 -9.57 12.40
CA THR A 184 -15.43 -9.08 11.16
C THR A 184 -14.34 -8.60 10.20
N VAL A 185 -14.51 -8.92 8.93
CA VAL A 185 -13.80 -8.26 7.84
C VAL A 185 -14.82 -7.47 7.04
N ILE A 186 -14.50 -6.23 6.69
CA ILE A 186 -15.32 -5.41 5.80
C ILE A 186 -14.58 -5.15 4.50
N SER A 187 -15.30 -5.06 3.40
CA SER A 187 -14.74 -4.73 2.08
C SER A 187 -15.78 -4.09 1.18
N THR A 188 -15.33 -3.65 0.02
CA THR A 188 -16.21 -3.24 -1.07
C THR A 188 -16.65 -4.48 -1.85
N VAL A 189 -17.94 -4.56 -2.16
CA VAL A 189 -18.55 -5.63 -2.97
C VAL A 189 -19.39 -5.04 -4.08
N LYS A 190 -19.68 -5.85 -5.11
CA LYS A 190 -20.47 -5.44 -6.28
C LYS A 190 -19.89 -4.16 -6.89
N GLU A 191 -18.57 -4.04 -6.83
CA GLU A 191 -17.87 -2.87 -7.32
C GLU A 191 -17.59 -2.97 -8.81
N THR A 192 -17.49 -1.80 -9.41
CA THR A 192 -16.94 -1.60 -10.73
C THR A 192 -15.99 -0.42 -10.67
N SER A 193 -14.79 -0.61 -11.19
CA SER A 193 -13.75 0.42 -11.17
C SER A 193 -13.09 0.57 -12.53
N PHE A 194 -12.82 1.79 -12.92
CA PHE A 194 -11.81 2.04 -13.95
C PHE A 194 -10.43 1.95 -13.33
N PHE A 195 -9.55 1.37 -14.08
CA PHE A 195 -8.18 1.14 -13.67
C PHE A 195 -7.26 1.57 -14.81
N THR A 196 -6.34 2.48 -14.55
CA THR A 196 -5.35 2.89 -15.54
C THR A 196 -3.95 2.53 -15.09
N MET A 197 -3.14 2.07 -16.03
CA MET A 197 -1.71 1.84 -15.86
C MET A 197 -0.97 2.81 -16.78
N ILE A 198 -0.24 3.75 -16.19
CA ILE A 198 0.51 4.77 -16.93
C ILE A 198 2.00 4.41 -16.81
N PRO A 199 2.82 4.57 -17.88
CA PRO A 199 4.26 4.33 -17.80
C PRO A 199 5.02 5.48 -17.11
N ASP A 200 4.42 6.06 -16.09
CA ASP A 200 4.96 7.11 -15.26
C ASP A 200 5.34 6.55 -13.89
N ILE A 201 6.42 7.02 -13.30
CA ILE A 201 6.91 6.51 -12.02
C ILE A 201 6.07 7.05 -10.87
N ASP A 202 5.65 8.31 -10.93
CA ASP A 202 4.93 8.99 -9.85
C ASP A 202 3.43 8.67 -9.86
N TYR A 203 2.87 8.42 -11.06
CA TYR A 203 1.44 8.19 -11.28
C TYR A 203 1.18 6.91 -12.06
N SER A 204 1.86 5.83 -11.69
CA SER A 204 1.85 4.60 -12.47
C SER A 204 0.51 3.85 -12.44
N GLN A 205 -0.37 4.17 -11.51
CA GLN A 205 -1.65 3.48 -11.35
C GLN A 205 -2.71 4.38 -10.72
N PHE A 206 -3.90 4.41 -11.31
CA PHE A 206 -5.08 5.06 -10.74
C PHE A 206 -6.28 4.12 -10.69
N PHE A 207 -7.04 4.27 -9.62
CA PHE A 207 -8.31 3.61 -9.39
C PHE A 207 -9.45 4.63 -9.37
N PHE A 208 -10.48 4.39 -10.16
CA PHE A 208 -11.69 5.22 -10.19
C PHE A 208 -12.92 4.33 -9.95
N PRO A 209 -13.31 4.10 -8.70
CA PRO A 209 -14.51 3.32 -8.39
C PRO A 209 -15.76 4.09 -8.84
N ILE A 210 -16.63 3.41 -9.58
CA ILE A 210 -17.86 3.99 -10.15
C ILE A 210 -19.13 3.31 -9.63
N LYS A 211 -18.99 2.14 -9.01
CA LYS A 211 -20.00 1.36 -8.31
C LYS A 211 -19.36 0.65 -7.13
N GLY A 212 -20.10 0.42 -6.07
CA GLY A 212 -19.64 -0.36 -4.93
C GLY A 212 -20.53 -0.16 -3.71
N GLN A 213 -20.62 -1.20 -2.92
CA GLN A 213 -21.31 -1.25 -1.63
C GLN A 213 -20.35 -1.83 -0.60
N ILE A 214 -20.51 -1.50 0.68
CA ILE A 214 -19.68 -2.09 1.73
C ILE A 214 -20.45 -3.23 2.38
N ALA A 215 -19.79 -4.36 2.48
CA ALA A 215 -20.26 -5.55 3.13
C ALA A 215 -19.32 -6.01 4.22
N GLY A 216 -19.80 -6.86 5.10
CA GLY A 216 -19.05 -7.52 6.13
C GLY A 216 -19.09 -9.02 6.01
N TYR A 217 -18.04 -9.67 6.49
CA TYR A 217 -17.95 -11.10 6.69
C TYR A 217 -17.72 -11.39 8.18
N ASP A 218 -18.68 -12.10 8.80
CA ASP A 218 -18.55 -12.59 10.17
C ASP A 218 -17.74 -13.89 10.16
N ARG A 219 -16.55 -13.88 10.72
CA ARG A 219 -15.62 -15.02 10.75
C ARG A 219 -16.13 -16.18 11.61
N ARG A 220 -16.88 -15.90 12.68
CA ARG A 220 -17.41 -16.93 13.58
C ARG A 220 -18.58 -17.67 12.97
N GLN A 221 -19.49 -16.91 12.35
CA GLN A 221 -20.68 -17.46 11.71
C GLN A 221 -20.41 -17.89 10.26
N LYS A 222 -19.25 -17.52 9.70
CA LYS A 222 -18.88 -17.73 8.29
C LYS A 222 -19.97 -17.21 7.34
N ARG A 223 -20.44 -15.98 7.59
CA ARG A 223 -21.57 -15.39 6.89
C ARG A 223 -21.31 -13.96 6.49
N PHE A 224 -21.70 -13.66 5.26
CA PHE A 224 -21.73 -12.30 4.74
C PHE A 224 -22.97 -11.53 5.22
N PHE A 225 -22.84 -10.21 5.29
CA PHE A 225 -23.95 -9.31 5.59
C PHE A 225 -23.72 -7.93 4.94
N TYR A 226 -24.82 -7.26 4.61
CA TYR A 226 -24.76 -5.87 4.20
C TYR A 226 -24.46 -4.97 5.38
N LEU A 227 -23.60 -3.97 5.16
CA LEU A 227 -23.34 -2.98 6.18
C LEU A 227 -24.37 -1.84 6.06
N LYS A 228 -25.36 -1.85 6.95
CA LYS A 228 -26.45 -0.88 6.93
C LYS A 228 -25.95 0.56 6.92
N GLY A 229 -26.39 1.34 5.93
CA GLY A 229 -25.96 2.73 5.70
C GLY A 229 -24.79 2.89 4.73
N ALA A 230 -24.10 1.79 4.41
CA ALA A 230 -23.04 1.74 3.40
C ALA A 230 -23.36 0.77 2.24
N ASP A 231 -24.62 0.40 2.09
CA ASP A 231 -25.16 -0.60 1.16
C ASP A 231 -26.13 -0.03 0.12
N HIS A 232 -26.19 1.30 -0.01
CA HIS A 232 -27.15 1.94 -0.89
C HIS A 232 -26.71 1.87 -2.37
N PRO A 233 -27.49 1.26 -3.28
CA PRO A 233 -27.09 1.00 -4.66
C PRO A 233 -26.95 2.27 -5.52
N GLY A 234 -27.52 3.39 -5.12
CA GLY A 234 -27.40 4.69 -5.80
C GLY A 234 -26.12 5.46 -5.49
N TYR A 235 -25.19 4.85 -4.78
CA TYR A 235 -23.91 5.46 -4.44
C TYR A 235 -22.75 4.51 -4.71
N VAL A 236 -21.61 5.10 -4.98
CA VAL A 236 -20.30 4.42 -4.89
C VAL A 236 -19.85 4.53 -3.46
N GLN A 237 -19.65 3.42 -2.80
CA GLN A 237 -19.22 3.33 -1.41
C GLN A 237 -18.01 2.41 -1.36
N THR A 238 -16.87 2.93 -0.93
CA THR A 238 -15.58 2.23 -1.01
C THR A 238 -14.60 2.72 0.05
N CYS A 239 -13.42 2.12 0.11
CA CYS A 239 -12.33 2.46 1.02
C CYS A 239 -12.80 2.48 2.50
N PRO A 240 -13.39 1.41 3.02
CA PRO A 240 -13.81 1.39 4.42
C PRO A 240 -12.60 1.36 5.34
N ALA A 241 -12.72 2.01 6.49
CA ALA A 241 -11.73 1.95 7.57
C ALA A 241 -12.43 1.85 8.93
N TRP A 242 -11.90 0.98 9.79
CA TRP A 242 -12.38 0.86 11.15
C TRP A 242 -11.85 1.98 12.04
N HIS A 243 -12.71 2.54 12.85
CA HIS A 243 -12.26 3.27 14.03
C HIS A 243 -11.70 2.28 15.06
N PRO A 244 -10.66 2.65 15.83
CA PRO A 244 -10.04 1.75 16.80
C PRO A 244 -10.98 1.17 17.86
N ASP A 245 -12.13 1.81 18.13
CA ASP A 245 -13.15 1.29 19.05
C ASP A 245 -13.92 0.06 18.52
N GLY A 246 -13.77 -0.27 17.23
CA GLY A 246 -14.46 -1.39 16.59
C GLY A 246 -15.98 -1.22 16.40
N ARG A 247 -16.52 -0.02 16.68
CA ARG A 247 -17.97 0.28 16.62
C ARG A 247 -18.33 1.19 15.46
N THR A 248 -17.38 1.95 14.99
CA THR A 248 -17.56 2.95 13.95
C THR A 248 -16.68 2.62 12.75
N ILE A 249 -17.20 2.85 11.56
CA ILE A 249 -16.41 2.86 10.32
C ILE A 249 -16.55 4.20 9.64
N VAL A 250 -15.53 4.57 8.89
CA VAL A 250 -15.57 5.65 7.90
C VAL A 250 -15.34 5.06 6.52
N PHE A 251 -15.93 5.66 5.49
CA PHE A 251 -15.78 5.20 4.11
C PHE A 251 -16.00 6.36 3.13
N SER A 252 -15.47 6.23 1.95
CA SER A 252 -15.72 7.16 0.86
C SER A 252 -17.08 6.92 0.23
N ARG A 253 -17.82 8.00 -0.07
CA ARG A 253 -19.13 7.92 -0.69
C ARG A 253 -19.30 9.00 -1.75
N ALA A 254 -19.66 8.59 -2.97
CA ALA A 254 -19.99 9.48 -4.07
C ALA A 254 -21.34 9.08 -4.70
N LYS A 255 -22.00 10.02 -5.35
CA LYS A 255 -23.22 9.70 -6.10
C LYS A 255 -22.86 8.86 -7.31
N HIS A 256 -23.59 7.78 -7.50
CA HIS A 256 -23.46 6.92 -8.67
C HIS A 256 -23.91 7.64 -9.95
N ASP A 257 -23.13 7.53 -11.03
CA ASP A 257 -23.53 7.99 -12.37
C ASP A 257 -23.86 6.78 -13.25
N PRO A 258 -25.14 6.54 -13.58
CA PRO A 258 -25.53 5.38 -14.40
C PRO A 258 -24.87 5.34 -15.77
N ARG A 259 -24.56 6.50 -16.37
CA ARG A 259 -23.94 6.58 -17.71
C ARG A 259 -22.57 5.92 -17.76
N LEU A 260 -21.83 5.95 -16.66
CA LEU A 260 -20.53 5.29 -16.56
C LEU A 260 -20.68 3.76 -16.55
N ILE A 261 -21.71 3.24 -15.88
CA ILE A 261 -21.99 1.80 -15.82
C ILE A 261 -22.43 1.25 -17.16
N ASP A 262 -23.31 1.94 -17.87
CA ASP A 262 -23.78 1.54 -19.18
C ASP A 262 -22.64 1.38 -20.20
N THR A 263 -21.57 2.17 -20.03
CA THR A 263 -20.39 2.12 -20.87
C THR A 263 -19.51 0.88 -20.59
N ILE A 264 -19.54 0.36 -19.37
CA ILE A 264 -18.64 -0.70 -18.92
C ILE A 264 -19.25 -2.09 -19.09
N GLY A 265 -20.57 -2.21 -19.03
CA GLY A 265 -21.29 -3.48 -19.02
C GLY A 265 -21.02 -4.28 -17.74
N ASP A 266 -20.92 -5.60 -17.88
CA ASP A 266 -20.84 -6.52 -16.75
C ASP A 266 -19.40 -6.76 -16.21
N ARG A 267 -18.45 -5.93 -16.59
CA ARG A 267 -17.06 -6.08 -16.14
C ARG A 267 -16.86 -5.44 -14.77
N GLY A 268 -16.17 -6.13 -13.87
CA GLY A 268 -15.82 -5.60 -12.55
C GLY A 268 -14.75 -4.50 -12.63
N TYR A 269 -13.92 -4.50 -13.68
CA TYR A 269 -12.93 -3.45 -13.93
C TYR A 269 -12.67 -3.28 -15.43
N ILE A 270 -12.18 -2.10 -15.79
CA ILE A 270 -11.64 -1.81 -17.11
C ILE A 270 -10.24 -1.27 -16.94
N ALA A 271 -9.27 -1.92 -17.57
CA ALA A 271 -7.96 -1.35 -17.78
C ALA A 271 -8.03 -0.38 -18.96
N ILE A 272 -7.59 0.83 -18.77
CA ILE A 272 -7.45 1.83 -19.82
C ILE A 272 -5.95 2.00 -20.03
N ASP A 273 -5.48 1.59 -21.19
CA ASP A 273 -4.15 1.98 -21.67
C ASP A 273 -4.26 3.43 -22.16
N PRO A 274 -3.39 4.33 -21.70
CA PRO A 274 -3.40 5.72 -22.12
C PRO A 274 -2.97 5.91 -23.56
#